data_984aceed9a8bcd70f576c9206875d378
#
_entry.id   984aceed9a8bcd70f576c9206875d378
#
_cell.length_a   1.000
_cell.length_b   1.000
_cell.length_c   1.000
_cell.angle_alpha   90.00
_cell.angle_beta   90.00
_cell.angle_gamma   90.00
#
_symmetry.space_group_name_H-M   'P 1'
#
loop_
_entity.id
_entity.type
_entity.pdbx_description
1 polymer ?
#
loop_
_entity_poly.entity_id
_entity_poly.type
_entity_poly.pdbx_seq_one_letter_code
_entity_poly.pdbx_strand_id
1 'polypeptide(L)'
;ISTGIADLFPFFKRTLVNFAVKYVKKMITPFSVPHLVRFRDALSQGHSSGFRPVPLKNTDVALLQYTGGTTGVAKGAMLTHRNVLANVEQTGTWISQTFVIGKETALTVLPLYHIFSFTATLCFLKRAARQVLIADPRDINHVIDEFEKWKPSAFPAVNSLFNALTNSERFSKLDFSGLKMTVG
;
A
#
# COMPACT_ATOMS: atom_id res chain seq x y z
N ILE A 1 -11.48 6.16 12.45
CA ILE A 1 -11.86 6.84 11.20
C ILE A 1 -12.31 5.79 10.21
N SER A 2 -13.46 5.99 9.54
CA SER A 2 -13.89 5.14 8.43
C SER A 2 -13.78 5.87 7.10
N THR A 3 -13.43 5.15 6.05
CA THR A 3 -13.33 5.68 4.70
C THR A 3 -14.07 4.78 3.72
N GLY A 4 -14.73 5.39 2.73
CA GLY A 4 -15.27 4.69 1.58
C GLY A 4 -14.26 4.72 0.43
N ILE A 5 -14.30 3.73 -0.44
CA ILE A 5 -13.36 3.59 -1.56
C ILE A 5 -13.33 4.82 -2.49
N ALA A 6 -14.41 5.58 -2.55
CA ALA A 6 -14.56 6.75 -3.41
C ALA A 6 -14.56 8.08 -2.65
N ASP A 7 -14.17 8.14 -1.39
CA ASP A 7 -14.29 9.35 -0.55
C ASP A 7 -13.53 10.56 -1.10
N LEU A 8 -12.45 10.34 -1.84
CA LEU A 8 -11.65 11.40 -2.48
C LEU A 8 -12.12 11.74 -3.91
N PHE A 9 -13.12 11.06 -4.45
CA PHE A 9 -13.65 11.39 -5.77
C PHE A 9 -14.55 12.64 -5.72
N PRO A 10 -14.72 13.34 -6.87
CA PRO A 10 -15.73 14.39 -7.00
C PRO A 10 -17.12 13.90 -6.61
N PHE A 11 -17.97 14.82 -6.16
CA PHE A 11 -19.25 14.51 -5.53
C PHE A 11 -20.10 13.46 -6.25
N PHE A 12 -20.37 13.63 -7.53
CA PHE A 12 -21.21 12.70 -8.30
C PHE A 12 -20.60 11.31 -8.41
N LYS A 13 -19.32 11.24 -8.80
CA LYS A 13 -18.60 9.97 -8.94
C LYS A 13 -18.51 9.24 -7.60
N ARG A 14 -18.23 9.97 -6.52
CA ARG A 14 -18.18 9.42 -5.15
C ARG A 14 -19.50 8.78 -4.75
N THR A 15 -20.62 9.51 -4.94
CA THR A 15 -21.95 9.03 -4.56
C THR A 15 -22.31 7.77 -5.34
N LEU A 16 -22.09 7.77 -6.65
CA LEU A 16 -22.37 6.63 -7.51
C LEU A 16 -21.54 5.40 -7.13
N VAL A 17 -20.22 5.57 -6.97
CA VAL A 17 -19.32 4.45 -6.64
C VAL A 17 -19.60 3.91 -5.25
N ASN A 18 -19.75 4.76 -4.23
CA ASN A 18 -20.05 4.29 -2.87
C ASN A 18 -21.43 3.62 -2.79
N PHE A 19 -22.43 4.10 -3.54
CA PHE A 19 -23.72 3.43 -3.66
C PHE A 19 -23.58 2.05 -4.31
N ALA A 20 -22.87 1.96 -5.43
CA ALA A 20 -22.65 0.68 -6.12
C ALA A 20 -21.90 -0.34 -5.24
N VAL A 21 -20.87 0.09 -4.53
CA VAL A 21 -20.08 -0.78 -3.63
C VAL A 21 -20.95 -1.29 -2.47
N LYS A 22 -21.78 -0.41 -1.89
CA LYS A 22 -22.58 -0.75 -0.73
C LYS A 22 -23.83 -1.60 -1.08
N TYR A 23 -24.58 -1.18 -2.09
CA TYR A 23 -25.91 -1.75 -2.36
C TYR A 23 -25.94 -2.73 -3.54
N VAL A 24 -25.14 -2.50 -4.57
CA VAL A 24 -25.11 -3.38 -5.75
C VAL A 24 -24.12 -4.53 -5.54
N LYS A 25 -22.87 -4.20 -5.22
CA LYS A 25 -21.82 -5.21 -5.00
C LYS A 25 -21.85 -5.84 -3.60
N LYS A 26 -22.56 -5.23 -2.65
CA LYS A 26 -22.69 -5.68 -1.25
C LYS A 26 -21.33 -6.00 -0.60
N MET A 27 -20.31 -5.23 -0.93
CA MET A 27 -18.94 -5.47 -0.44
C MET A 27 -18.69 -4.91 0.96
N ILE A 28 -19.65 -4.15 1.53
CA ILE A 28 -19.53 -3.57 2.86
C ILE A 28 -20.37 -4.39 3.82
N THR A 29 -19.71 -5.11 4.72
CA THR A 29 -20.39 -5.76 5.84
C THR A 29 -20.89 -4.71 6.83
N PRO A 30 -22.13 -4.81 7.33
CA PRO A 30 -22.61 -3.92 8.38
C PRO A 30 -21.71 -3.99 9.60
N PHE A 31 -21.32 -2.83 10.11
CA PHE A 31 -20.51 -2.71 11.33
C PHE A 31 -21.02 -1.53 12.17
N SER A 32 -20.79 -1.61 13.46
CA SER A 32 -21.06 -0.53 14.41
C SER A 32 -19.83 -0.31 15.27
N VAL A 33 -19.29 0.90 15.23
CA VAL A 33 -18.12 1.28 16.04
C VAL A 33 -18.46 2.58 16.77
N PRO A 34 -18.36 2.60 18.11
CA PRO A 34 -18.58 3.83 18.88
C PRO A 34 -17.65 4.95 18.43
N HIS A 35 -18.15 6.18 18.41
CA HIS A 35 -17.37 7.38 18.07
C HIS A 35 -16.68 7.33 16.68
N LEU A 36 -17.31 6.65 15.72
CA LEU A 36 -16.80 6.56 14.37
C LEU A 36 -16.79 7.93 13.68
N VAL A 37 -15.62 8.39 13.26
CA VAL A 37 -15.44 9.62 12.48
C VAL A 37 -15.29 9.26 11.01
N ARG A 38 -16.04 9.92 10.13
CA ARG A 38 -15.87 9.73 8.68
C ARG A 38 -14.58 10.41 8.22
N PHE A 39 -13.88 9.80 7.28
CA PHE A 39 -12.61 10.33 6.76
C PHE A 39 -12.72 11.79 6.29
N ARG A 40 -13.77 12.13 5.57
CA ARG A 40 -13.99 13.51 5.11
C ARG A 40 -14.23 14.51 6.22
N ASP A 41 -14.94 14.10 7.27
CA ASP A 41 -15.18 14.96 8.43
C ASP A 41 -13.86 15.20 9.17
N ALA A 42 -13.01 14.16 9.29
CA ALA A 42 -11.67 14.29 9.85
C ALA A 42 -10.79 15.24 9.03
N LEU A 43 -10.85 15.16 7.69
CA LEU A 43 -10.12 16.09 6.82
C LEU A 43 -10.61 17.53 6.99
N SER A 44 -11.94 17.74 7.06
CA SER A 44 -12.52 19.06 7.25
C SER A 44 -12.12 19.66 8.60
N GLN A 45 -12.17 18.88 9.67
CA GLN A 45 -11.73 19.29 11.00
C GLN A 45 -10.22 19.62 11.02
N GLY A 46 -9.41 18.78 10.40
CA GLY A 46 -7.96 19.00 10.31
C GLY A 46 -7.60 20.27 9.55
N HIS A 47 -8.35 20.59 8.49
CA HIS A 47 -8.14 21.82 7.72
C HIS A 47 -8.37 23.09 8.55
N SER A 48 -9.37 23.05 9.44
CA SER A 48 -9.70 24.21 10.31
C SER A 48 -8.83 24.30 11.56
N SER A 49 -8.21 23.21 12.00
CA SER A 49 -7.48 23.16 13.27
C SER A 49 -6.03 23.63 13.21
N GLY A 50 -5.46 23.73 12.01
CA GLY A 50 -4.04 24.01 11.80
C GLY A 50 -3.14 22.82 12.21
N PHE A 51 -2.02 22.65 11.52
CA PHE A 51 -1.03 21.63 11.84
C PHE A 51 -0.03 22.12 12.88
N ARG A 52 0.13 21.36 13.97
CA ARG A 52 1.17 21.57 14.97
C ARG A 52 2.04 20.32 15.03
N PRO A 53 3.31 20.39 14.63
CA PRO A 53 4.22 19.26 14.71
C PRO A 53 4.46 18.86 16.17
N VAL A 54 4.40 17.56 16.42
CA VAL A 54 4.75 17.00 17.73
C VAL A 54 6.20 16.51 17.65
N PRO A 55 7.06 16.86 18.61
CA PRO A 55 8.43 16.34 18.64
C PRO A 55 8.41 14.83 18.88
N LEU A 56 9.02 14.08 17.96
CA LEU A 56 9.11 12.64 18.01
C LEU A 56 10.54 12.19 18.32
N LYS A 57 10.67 11.14 19.14
CA LYS A 57 11.95 10.48 19.42
C LYS A 57 12.03 9.16 18.65
N ASN A 58 13.23 8.74 18.33
CA ASN A 58 13.45 7.44 17.68
C ASN A 58 12.93 6.25 18.48
N THR A 59 12.78 6.41 19.81
CA THR A 59 12.25 5.41 20.73
C THR A 59 10.73 5.39 20.82
N ASP A 60 10.05 6.40 20.28
CA ASP A 60 8.59 6.45 20.30
C ASP A 60 8.01 5.35 19.40
N VAL A 61 6.88 4.79 19.83
CA VAL A 61 6.19 3.75 19.05
C VAL A 61 5.57 4.38 17.81
N ALA A 62 6.02 3.92 16.64
CA ALA A 62 5.50 4.38 15.35
C ALA A 62 4.23 3.65 14.95
N LEU A 63 4.18 2.33 15.20
CA LEU A 63 3.02 1.50 14.86
C LEU A 63 2.96 0.22 15.71
N LEU A 64 1.76 -0.33 15.81
CA LEU A 64 1.50 -1.65 16.36
C LEU A 64 1.20 -2.59 15.19
N GLN A 65 2.15 -3.48 14.89
CA GLN A 65 1.97 -4.47 13.85
C GLN A 65 1.38 -5.74 14.44
N TYR A 66 0.10 -5.99 14.18
CA TYR A 66 -0.54 -7.22 14.60
C TYR A 66 -0.14 -8.39 13.69
N THR A 67 0.21 -9.49 14.29
CA THR A 67 0.48 -10.75 13.60
C THR A 67 -0.63 -11.75 13.89
N GLY A 68 -1.00 -12.56 12.91
CA GLY A 68 -1.91 -13.69 13.10
C GLY A 68 -1.21 -14.74 13.99
N GLY A 69 -1.51 -14.71 15.28
CA GLY A 69 -0.98 -15.71 16.21
C GLY A 69 -1.68 -17.05 16.00
N THR A 70 -0.91 -18.13 15.96
CA THR A 70 -1.42 -19.51 15.97
C THR A 70 -2.12 -19.89 17.28
N THR A 71 -2.03 -19.05 18.31
CA THR A 71 -2.51 -19.27 19.68
C THR A 71 -3.78 -18.52 20.06
N GLY A 72 -4.53 -17.98 19.10
CA GLY A 72 -5.87 -17.39 19.32
C GLY A 72 -5.92 -15.95 19.81
N VAL A 73 -4.89 -15.42 20.46
CA VAL A 73 -4.83 -14.02 20.91
C VAL A 73 -3.94 -13.22 19.94
N ALA A 74 -4.51 -12.21 19.31
CA ALA A 74 -3.75 -11.34 18.43
C ALA A 74 -2.67 -10.58 19.21
N LYS A 75 -1.42 -10.69 18.76
CA LYS A 75 -0.28 -10.00 19.38
C LYS A 75 0.17 -8.85 18.48
N GLY A 76 0.27 -7.65 19.06
CA GLY A 76 0.76 -6.46 18.37
C GLY A 76 2.23 -6.21 18.70
N ALA A 77 3.11 -6.37 17.72
CA ALA A 77 4.51 -5.97 17.88
C ALA A 77 4.61 -4.44 17.89
N MET A 78 5.20 -3.89 18.94
CA MET A 78 5.47 -2.46 19.04
C MET A 78 6.72 -2.12 18.22
N LEU A 79 6.55 -1.42 17.11
CA LEU A 79 7.64 -0.95 16.28
C LEU A 79 7.88 0.53 16.53
N THR A 80 9.10 0.87 16.93
CA THR A 80 9.52 2.25 17.13
C THR A 80 9.90 2.91 15.79
N HIS A 81 9.96 4.24 15.75
CA HIS A 81 10.51 4.97 14.61
C HIS A 81 11.89 4.45 14.21
N ARG A 82 12.75 4.14 15.21
CA ARG A 82 14.08 3.57 14.97
C ARG A 82 14.03 2.23 14.26
N ASN A 83 13.12 1.32 14.63
CA ASN A 83 12.99 0.00 14.00
C ASN A 83 12.62 0.16 12.51
N VAL A 84 11.63 0.99 12.23
CA VAL A 84 11.16 1.23 10.85
C VAL A 84 12.28 1.87 10.03
N LEU A 85 12.90 2.94 10.53
CA LEU A 85 13.97 3.65 9.82
C LEU A 85 15.19 2.76 9.59
N ALA A 86 15.60 1.95 10.60
CA ALA A 86 16.73 1.03 10.43
C ALA A 86 16.48 0.03 9.29
N ASN A 87 15.28 -0.53 9.20
CA ASN A 87 14.93 -1.44 8.11
C ASN A 87 14.92 -0.73 6.75
N VAL A 88 14.38 0.48 6.68
CA VAL A 88 14.39 1.31 5.46
C VAL A 88 15.82 1.62 5.02
N GLU A 89 16.74 1.93 5.96
CA GLU A 89 18.14 2.18 5.65
C GLU A 89 18.86 0.92 5.15
N GLN A 90 18.68 -0.20 5.83
CA GLN A 90 19.27 -1.48 5.46
C GLN A 90 18.83 -1.90 4.05
N THR A 91 17.52 -1.91 3.80
CA THR A 91 16.96 -2.23 2.50
C THR A 91 17.41 -1.22 1.45
N GLY A 92 17.37 0.07 1.78
CA GLY A 92 17.82 1.16 0.91
C GLY A 92 19.28 1.01 0.49
N THR A 93 20.17 0.63 1.41
CA THR A 93 21.58 0.36 1.11
C THR A 93 21.73 -0.82 0.16
N TRP A 94 20.99 -1.90 0.42
CA TRP A 94 21.04 -3.11 -0.40
C TRP A 94 20.61 -2.84 -1.84
N ILE A 95 19.49 -2.12 -2.06
CA ILE A 95 19.00 -1.80 -3.41
C ILE A 95 19.74 -0.64 -4.08
N SER A 96 20.61 0.08 -3.37
CA SER A 96 21.27 1.28 -3.89
C SER A 96 22.19 1.04 -5.08
N GLN A 97 22.71 -0.16 -5.23
CA GLN A 97 23.57 -0.55 -6.36
C GLN A 97 22.80 -0.68 -7.68
N THR A 98 21.49 -0.92 -7.60
CA THR A 98 20.66 -1.20 -8.77
C THR A 98 19.69 -0.05 -9.07
N PHE A 99 19.25 0.68 -8.05
CA PHE A 99 18.21 1.69 -8.16
C PHE A 99 18.77 3.10 -8.18
N VAL A 100 18.33 3.88 -9.16
CA VAL A 100 18.67 5.30 -9.31
C VAL A 100 17.59 6.15 -8.68
N ILE A 101 17.97 7.07 -7.78
CA ILE A 101 17.04 7.96 -7.09
C ILE A 101 16.20 8.76 -8.09
N GLY A 102 14.89 8.78 -7.93
CA GLY A 102 13.93 9.53 -8.75
C GLY A 102 13.66 8.94 -10.13
N LYS A 103 14.23 7.77 -10.48
CA LYS A 103 14.05 7.16 -11.79
C LYS A 103 13.21 5.88 -11.77
N GLU A 104 12.99 5.32 -10.60
CA GLU A 104 12.36 4.01 -10.47
C GLU A 104 10.83 4.10 -10.41
N THR A 105 10.18 3.03 -10.82
CA THR A 105 8.74 2.82 -10.66
C THR A 105 8.51 1.49 -9.98
N ALA A 106 7.81 1.50 -8.85
CA ALA A 106 7.40 0.31 -8.13
C ALA A 106 5.91 0.03 -8.35
N LEU A 107 5.56 -1.19 -8.73
CA LEU A 107 4.18 -1.64 -8.79
C LEU A 107 3.83 -2.32 -7.47
N THR A 108 3.01 -1.65 -6.65
CA THR A 108 2.67 -2.08 -5.29
C THR A 108 1.30 -2.74 -5.29
N VAL A 109 1.30 -4.05 -5.16
CA VAL A 109 0.10 -4.91 -5.20
C VAL A 109 -0.28 -5.46 -3.82
N LEU A 110 0.60 -5.32 -2.85
CA LEU A 110 0.40 -5.86 -1.51
C LEU A 110 -0.34 -4.84 -0.62
N PRO A 111 -1.16 -5.32 0.33
CA PRO A 111 -1.86 -4.44 1.26
C PRO A 111 -0.89 -3.58 2.09
N LEU A 112 -1.08 -2.26 2.10
CA LEU A 112 -0.17 -1.33 2.79
C LEU A 112 -0.19 -1.47 4.33
N TYR A 113 -1.19 -2.12 4.89
CA TYR A 113 -1.22 -2.44 6.33
C TYR A 113 -0.33 -3.63 6.69
N HIS A 114 0.16 -4.40 5.72
CA HIS A 114 1.14 -5.47 5.97
C HIS A 114 2.54 -4.87 6.06
N ILE A 115 3.32 -5.29 7.07
CA ILE A 115 4.64 -4.69 7.35
C ILE A 115 5.60 -4.76 6.15
N PHE A 116 5.57 -5.83 5.38
CA PHE A 116 6.41 -5.97 4.18
C PHE A 116 6.08 -4.88 3.14
N SER A 117 4.80 -4.71 2.80
CA SER A 117 4.37 -3.68 1.86
C SER A 117 4.61 -2.27 2.39
N PHE A 118 4.34 -2.06 3.67
CA PHE A 118 4.57 -0.78 4.35
C PHE A 118 6.04 -0.36 4.28
N THR A 119 6.97 -1.24 4.67
CA THR A 119 8.41 -0.92 4.65
C THR A 119 8.96 -0.79 3.23
N ALA A 120 8.54 -1.64 2.28
CA ALA A 120 8.89 -1.51 0.88
C ALA A 120 8.44 -0.15 0.31
N THR A 121 7.21 0.27 0.63
CA THR A 121 6.67 1.58 0.25
C THR A 121 7.55 2.72 0.79
N LEU A 122 7.95 2.66 2.06
CA LEU A 122 8.83 3.67 2.65
C LEU A 122 10.22 3.69 1.99
N CYS A 123 10.79 2.52 1.65
CA CYS A 123 12.05 2.42 0.92
C CYS A 123 11.97 3.10 -0.45
N PHE A 124 10.88 2.87 -1.20
CA PHE A 124 10.67 3.50 -2.49
C PHE A 124 10.41 5.00 -2.37
N LEU A 125 9.65 5.44 -1.36
CA LEU A 125 9.46 6.88 -1.08
C LEU A 125 10.77 7.58 -0.76
N LYS A 126 11.61 6.98 0.08
CA LYS A 126 12.95 7.52 0.40
C LYS A 126 13.81 7.69 -0.85
N ARG A 127 13.62 6.87 -1.87
CA ARG A 127 14.34 6.95 -3.14
C ARG A 127 13.63 7.79 -4.19
N ALA A 128 12.60 8.54 -3.81
CA ALA A 128 11.77 9.31 -4.73
C ALA A 128 11.25 8.50 -5.93
N ALA A 129 11.00 7.20 -5.72
CA ALA A 129 10.45 6.33 -6.74
C ALA A 129 8.94 6.57 -6.90
N ARG A 130 8.46 6.48 -8.13
CA ARG A 130 7.03 6.43 -8.41
C ARG A 130 6.45 5.15 -7.85
N GLN A 131 5.31 5.25 -7.17
CA GLN A 131 4.57 4.07 -6.71
C GLN A 131 3.22 4.01 -7.38
N VAL A 132 2.96 2.89 -8.04
CA VAL A 132 1.67 2.56 -8.66
C VAL A 132 0.98 1.57 -7.75
N LEU A 133 -0.12 2.00 -7.12
CA LEU A 133 -0.86 1.19 -6.16
C LEU A 133 -2.00 0.46 -6.86
N ILE A 134 -2.05 -0.87 -6.73
CA ILE A 134 -3.12 -1.70 -7.25
C ILE A 134 -4.01 -2.14 -6.08
N ALA A 135 -5.27 -1.75 -6.12
CA ALA A 135 -6.22 -1.99 -5.04
C ALA A 135 -6.72 -3.43 -4.98
N ASP A 136 -6.84 -4.12 -6.11
CA ASP A 136 -7.26 -5.53 -6.19
C ASP A 136 -6.28 -6.35 -7.03
N PRO A 137 -5.28 -6.98 -6.42
CA PRO A 137 -4.31 -7.81 -7.12
C PRO A 137 -4.87 -9.15 -7.63
N ARG A 138 -6.12 -9.49 -7.30
CA ARG A 138 -6.78 -10.70 -7.81
C ARG A 138 -7.27 -10.53 -9.24
N ASP A 139 -7.46 -9.30 -9.68
CA ASP A 139 -7.70 -8.99 -11.09
C ASP A 139 -6.36 -9.01 -11.86
N ILE A 140 -5.97 -10.21 -12.27
CA ILE A 140 -4.70 -10.46 -12.97
C ILE A 140 -4.58 -9.65 -14.25
N ASN A 141 -5.68 -9.47 -14.99
CA ASN A 141 -5.67 -8.69 -16.22
C ASN A 141 -5.36 -7.22 -15.92
N HIS A 142 -5.95 -6.65 -14.88
CA HIS A 142 -5.65 -5.28 -14.47
C HIS A 142 -4.19 -5.14 -13.99
N VAL A 143 -3.65 -6.11 -13.27
CA VAL A 143 -2.21 -6.10 -12.88
C VAL A 143 -1.32 -6.09 -14.14
N ILE A 144 -1.64 -6.90 -15.15
CA ILE A 144 -0.92 -6.95 -16.42
C ILE A 144 -1.02 -5.62 -17.17
N ASP A 145 -2.21 -5.01 -17.24
CA ASP A 145 -2.42 -3.70 -17.86
C ASP A 145 -1.55 -2.61 -17.23
N GLU A 146 -1.50 -2.58 -15.90
CA GLU A 146 -0.68 -1.60 -15.18
C GLU A 146 0.82 -1.91 -15.32
N PHE A 147 1.21 -3.18 -15.40
CA PHE A 147 2.59 -3.59 -15.66
C PHE A 147 3.06 -3.14 -17.05
N GLU A 148 2.24 -3.37 -18.07
CA GLU A 148 2.51 -2.96 -19.45
C GLU A 148 2.61 -1.43 -19.58
N LYS A 149 1.70 -0.71 -18.95
CA LYS A 149 1.62 0.75 -18.98
C LYS A 149 2.77 1.43 -18.28
N TRP A 150 3.17 0.95 -17.10
CA TRP A 150 4.13 1.63 -16.25
C TRP A 150 5.55 1.08 -16.35
N LYS A 151 5.73 -0.11 -16.95
CA LYS A 151 7.02 -0.81 -17.08
C LYS A 151 7.85 -0.71 -15.80
N PRO A 152 7.37 -1.28 -14.68
CA PRO A 152 7.97 -1.08 -13.37
C PRO A 152 9.40 -1.61 -13.32
N SER A 153 10.25 -0.94 -12.57
CA SER A 153 11.60 -1.41 -12.24
C SER A 153 11.63 -2.27 -10.98
N ALA A 154 10.56 -2.19 -10.16
CA ALA A 154 10.40 -3.01 -8.96
C ALA A 154 8.98 -3.56 -8.84
N PHE A 155 8.89 -4.84 -8.47
CA PHE A 155 7.62 -5.53 -8.31
C PHE A 155 7.66 -6.46 -7.08
N PRO A 156 7.41 -5.92 -5.86
CA PRO A 156 7.21 -6.77 -4.68
C PRO A 156 5.81 -7.40 -4.71
N ALA A 157 5.76 -8.73 -4.60
CA ALA A 157 4.50 -9.48 -4.65
C ALA A 157 4.62 -10.74 -3.78
N VAL A 158 3.55 -11.54 -3.71
CA VAL A 158 3.57 -12.87 -3.08
C VAL A 158 3.64 -13.97 -4.12
N ASN A 159 4.15 -15.14 -3.72
CA ASN A 159 4.34 -16.28 -4.62
C ASN A 159 3.08 -16.68 -5.39
N SER A 160 1.91 -16.60 -4.76
CA SER A 160 0.63 -16.92 -5.42
C SER A 160 0.34 -15.97 -6.60
N LEU A 161 0.67 -14.69 -6.48
CA LEU A 161 0.49 -13.73 -7.56
C LEU A 161 1.55 -13.95 -8.67
N PHE A 162 2.80 -14.19 -8.32
CA PHE A 162 3.82 -14.56 -9.31
C PHE A 162 3.40 -15.79 -10.11
N ASN A 163 2.90 -16.82 -9.43
CA ASN A 163 2.41 -18.04 -10.10
C ASN A 163 1.22 -17.76 -11.03
N ALA A 164 0.27 -16.91 -10.61
CA ALA A 164 -0.84 -16.53 -11.47
C ALA A 164 -0.40 -15.74 -12.71
N LEU A 165 0.56 -14.84 -12.56
CA LEU A 165 1.11 -14.04 -13.66
C LEU A 165 1.92 -14.90 -14.63
N THR A 166 2.79 -15.77 -14.14
CA THR A 166 3.63 -16.63 -15.00
C THR A 166 2.82 -17.65 -15.81
N ASN A 167 1.62 -18.01 -15.34
CA ASN A 167 0.68 -18.84 -16.10
C ASN A 167 -0.14 -18.05 -17.14
N SER A 168 0.04 -16.74 -17.24
CA SER A 168 -0.63 -15.89 -18.23
C SER A 168 0.22 -15.76 -19.49
N GLU A 169 -0.29 -16.22 -20.61
CA GLU A 169 0.35 -16.03 -21.91
C GLU A 169 0.57 -14.56 -22.26
N ARG A 170 -0.36 -13.69 -21.82
CA ARG A 170 -0.23 -12.25 -22.02
C ARG A 170 0.92 -11.66 -21.22
N PHE A 171 1.12 -12.09 -19.98
CA PHE A 171 2.21 -11.63 -19.12
C PHE A 171 3.58 -12.02 -19.69
N SER A 172 3.71 -13.26 -20.21
CA SER A 172 4.97 -13.75 -20.78
C SER A 172 5.45 -12.95 -22.00
N LYS A 173 4.56 -12.22 -22.66
CA LYS A 173 4.87 -11.39 -23.85
C LYS A 173 5.27 -9.95 -23.50
N LEU A 174 5.25 -9.57 -22.22
CA LEU A 174 5.61 -8.22 -21.80
C LEU A 174 7.12 -7.98 -21.90
N ASP A 175 7.46 -6.70 -22.04
CA ASP A 175 8.85 -6.24 -22.00
C ASP A 175 9.31 -6.06 -20.54
N PHE A 176 10.19 -6.92 -20.08
CA PHE A 176 10.78 -6.89 -18.74
C PHE A 176 12.17 -6.25 -18.70
N SER A 177 12.64 -5.63 -19.78
CA SER A 177 13.99 -5.05 -19.86
C SER A 177 14.27 -3.99 -18.78
N GLY A 178 13.23 -3.29 -18.32
CA GLY A 178 13.32 -2.32 -17.24
C GLY A 178 13.18 -2.90 -15.83
N LEU A 179 12.78 -4.17 -15.68
CA LEU A 179 12.54 -4.78 -14.38
C LEU A 179 13.87 -5.17 -13.71
N LYS A 180 14.19 -4.52 -12.62
CA LYS A 180 15.45 -4.67 -11.89
C LYS A 180 15.32 -5.55 -10.66
N MET A 181 14.12 -5.60 -10.05
CA MET A 181 13.89 -6.33 -8.81
C MET A 181 12.48 -6.87 -8.71
N THR A 182 12.40 -8.15 -8.34
CA THR A 182 11.20 -8.79 -7.80
C THR A 182 11.52 -9.34 -6.42
N VAL A 183 10.56 -9.25 -5.50
CA VAL A 183 10.68 -9.78 -4.13
C VAL A 183 9.36 -10.42 -3.74
N GLY A 184 9.43 -11.66 -3.18
CA GLY A 184 8.28 -12.42 -2.73
C GLY A 184 8.52 -13.15 -1.42
#